data_3fcf04f80baf48865388727e387174c4
#
_entry.id   3fcf04f80baf48865388727e387174c4
#
_cell.length_a   1.000
_cell.length_b   1.000
_cell.length_c   1.000
_cell.angle_alpha   90.00
_cell.angle_beta   90.00
_cell.angle_gamma   90.00
#
_symmetry.space_group_name_H-M   'P 1'
#
loop_
_entity.id
_entity.type
_entity.pdbx_description
1 polymer ?
#
loop_
_entity_poly.entity_id
_entity_poly.type
_entity_poly.pdbx_seq_one_letter_code
_entity_poly.pdbx_strand_id
1 'polypeptide(L)'
;NLNTVYISERLQECLRPISRCALTTVVAPMGYGKTTAVNWYLLERAELDGAAVVRISVYSDNLAIFWKSVQEAFFHAEYDFLRSYPCPDDAAGGSLLTDDLCHALVGERPCYIFIDDFHLLTDNRVPAFLCTLTNRLPENVHLIVASRDRFLPAEEILRLGGRLYTVGAEQLRLNHTELSIYAHRCGTELSDAQVESLLYSSEGWFSAV
;
A
#
# COMPACT_ATOMS: atom_id res chain seq x y z
N ASN A 1 -20.85 -10.25 -13.98
CA ASN A 1 -19.71 -10.83 -13.41
C ASN A 1 -18.36 -10.19 -13.67
N LEU A 2 -17.94 -9.42 -12.87
CA LEU A 2 -16.68 -9.29 -12.20
C LEU A 2 -15.45 -9.08 -13.06
N ASN A 3 -15.23 -7.84 -13.25
CA ASN A 3 -13.97 -7.32 -12.78
C ASN A 3 -12.78 -7.83 -13.53
N THR A 4 -12.72 -7.44 -14.69
CA THR A 4 -11.42 -7.28 -15.30
C THR A 4 -10.81 -5.98 -14.75
N VAL A 5 -10.35 -6.03 -13.50
CA VAL A 5 -9.41 -5.03 -13.02
C VAL A 5 -8.25 -5.06 -14.00
N TYR A 6 -8.13 -3.99 -14.77
CA TYR A 6 -7.04 -3.89 -15.74
C TYR A 6 -5.83 -3.29 -15.06
N ILE A 7 -4.81 -4.10 -14.88
CA ILE A 7 -3.48 -3.64 -14.47
C ILE A 7 -2.55 -3.86 -15.66
N SER A 8 -2.08 -2.76 -16.24
CA SER A 8 -1.19 -2.83 -17.40
C SER A 8 0.14 -3.50 -17.07
N GLU A 9 0.79 -4.07 -18.07
CA GLU A 9 2.13 -4.65 -17.90
C GLU A 9 3.12 -3.62 -17.34
N ARG A 10 3.04 -2.38 -17.78
CA ARG A 10 3.86 -1.28 -17.26
C ARG A 10 3.64 -1.09 -15.76
N LEU A 11 2.39 -1.08 -15.30
CA LEU A 11 2.09 -0.92 -13.87
C LEU A 11 2.51 -2.16 -13.08
N GLN A 12 2.31 -3.36 -13.63
CA GLN A 12 2.81 -4.60 -13.02
C GLN A 12 4.32 -4.53 -12.79
N GLU A 13 5.09 -4.06 -13.78
CA GLU A 13 6.54 -3.85 -13.63
C GLU A 13 6.88 -2.80 -12.58
N CYS A 14 6.09 -1.71 -12.51
CA CYS A 14 6.26 -0.68 -11.48
C CYS A 14 6.06 -1.22 -10.06
N LEU A 15 5.27 -2.26 -9.86
CA LEU A 15 4.99 -2.84 -8.55
C LEU A 15 6.01 -3.91 -8.12
N ARG A 16 6.80 -4.44 -9.02
CA ARG A 16 7.78 -5.51 -8.73
C ARG A 16 8.77 -5.18 -7.61
N PRO A 17 9.32 -3.94 -7.51
CA PRO A 17 10.27 -3.62 -6.44
C PRO A 17 9.70 -3.73 -5.04
N ILE A 18 8.38 -3.78 -4.86
CA ILE A 18 7.74 -3.92 -3.53
C ILE A 18 8.30 -5.13 -2.77
N SER A 19 8.52 -6.24 -3.45
CA SER A 19 9.06 -7.47 -2.83
C SER A 19 10.51 -7.39 -2.40
N ARG A 20 11.21 -6.31 -2.74
CA ARG A 20 12.62 -6.09 -2.43
C ARG A 20 12.86 -4.94 -1.48
N CYS A 21 11.82 -4.22 -1.10
CA CYS A 21 11.91 -3.05 -0.24
C CYS A 21 11.21 -3.29 1.09
N ALA A 22 11.74 -2.68 2.15
CA ALA A 22 11.13 -2.76 3.47
C ALA A 22 9.85 -1.93 3.56
N LEU A 23 9.82 -0.76 2.93
CA LEU A 23 8.67 0.13 2.87
C LEU A 23 8.43 0.58 1.43
N THR A 24 7.18 0.46 1.00
CA THR A 24 6.69 1.09 -0.23
C THR A 24 5.62 2.10 0.12
N THR A 25 5.78 3.34 -0.32
CA THR A 25 4.74 4.36 -0.24
C THR A 25 4.05 4.51 -1.59
N VAL A 26 2.73 4.50 -1.57
CA VAL A 26 1.88 4.70 -2.75
C VAL A 26 1.10 5.98 -2.54
N VAL A 27 1.57 7.07 -3.12
CA VAL A 27 1.03 8.42 -2.86
C VAL A 27 0.48 9.02 -4.15
N ALA A 28 -0.81 9.22 -4.17
CA ALA A 28 -1.53 9.83 -5.28
C ALA A 28 -2.88 10.36 -4.81
N PRO A 29 -3.49 11.30 -5.54
CA PRO A 29 -4.85 11.76 -5.24
C PRO A 29 -5.87 10.64 -5.22
N MET A 30 -7.05 10.93 -4.68
CA MET A 30 -8.19 10.00 -4.69
C MET A 30 -8.55 9.61 -6.15
N GLY A 31 -8.90 8.35 -6.36
CA GLY A 31 -9.35 7.86 -7.66
C GLY A 31 -8.23 7.40 -8.60
N TYR A 32 -6.97 7.53 -8.23
CA TYR A 32 -5.84 7.06 -9.04
C TYR A 32 -5.62 5.54 -9.03
N GLY A 33 -6.46 4.79 -8.32
CA GLY A 33 -6.38 3.33 -8.31
C GLY A 33 -5.30 2.76 -7.39
N LYS A 34 -4.88 3.48 -6.35
CA LYS A 34 -3.89 3.02 -5.37
C LYS A 34 -4.26 1.66 -4.77
N THR A 35 -5.45 1.60 -4.19
CA THR A 35 -5.98 0.39 -3.53
C THR A 35 -6.09 -0.76 -4.52
N THR A 36 -6.59 -0.49 -5.72
CA THR A 36 -6.76 -1.50 -6.77
C THR A 36 -5.42 -2.09 -7.20
N ALA A 37 -4.43 -1.25 -7.45
CA ALA A 37 -3.09 -1.68 -7.86
C ALA A 37 -2.40 -2.52 -6.78
N VAL A 38 -2.45 -2.07 -5.54
CA VAL A 38 -1.84 -2.79 -4.41
C VAL A 38 -2.56 -4.13 -4.15
N ASN A 39 -3.88 -4.14 -4.17
CA ASN A 39 -4.63 -5.38 -3.97
C ASN A 39 -4.36 -6.40 -5.07
N TRP A 40 -4.24 -5.97 -6.32
CA TRP A 40 -3.82 -6.87 -7.41
C TRP A 40 -2.46 -7.49 -7.10
N TYR A 41 -1.48 -6.66 -6.73
CA TYR A 41 -0.14 -7.13 -6.39
C TYR A 41 -0.15 -8.14 -5.23
N LEU A 42 -0.91 -7.86 -4.18
CA LEU A 42 -0.99 -8.71 -3.01
C LEU A 42 -1.65 -10.07 -3.32
N LEU A 43 -2.68 -10.08 -4.17
CA LEU A 43 -3.30 -11.33 -4.62
C LEU A 43 -2.31 -12.19 -5.41
N GLU A 44 -1.54 -11.60 -6.31
CA GLU A 44 -0.48 -12.28 -7.05
C GLU A 44 0.57 -12.89 -6.10
N ARG A 45 1.01 -12.14 -5.09
CA ARG A 45 1.99 -12.63 -4.12
C ARG A 45 1.44 -13.75 -3.23
N ALA A 46 0.18 -13.64 -2.83
CA ALA A 46 -0.48 -14.70 -2.07
C ALA A 46 -0.59 -16.00 -2.87
N GLU A 47 -0.95 -15.91 -4.15
CA GLU A 47 -1.11 -17.06 -5.03
C GLU A 47 0.22 -17.70 -5.46
N LEU A 48 1.20 -16.86 -5.86
CA LEU A 48 2.46 -17.36 -6.44
C LEU A 48 3.52 -17.66 -5.39
N ASP A 49 3.59 -16.89 -4.33
CA ASP A 49 4.64 -17.00 -3.31
C ASP A 49 4.14 -17.57 -1.99
N GLY A 50 2.84 -17.81 -1.86
CA GLY A 50 2.23 -18.22 -0.59
C GLY A 50 2.34 -17.15 0.50
N ALA A 51 2.46 -15.88 0.10
CA ALA A 51 2.66 -14.78 1.03
C ALA A 51 1.49 -14.60 2.01
N ALA A 52 1.82 -14.26 3.25
CA ALA A 52 0.84 -13.74 4.19
C ALA A 52 0.52 -12.28 3.85
N VAL A 53 -0.75 -11.92 3.92
CA VAL A 53 -1.22 -10.57 3.62
C VAL A 53 -2.04 -10.05 4.78
N VAL A 54 -1.58 -8.94 5.37
CA VAL A 54 -2.26 -8.21 6.43
C VAL A 54 -2.78 -6.90 5.84
N ARG A 55 -4.11 -6.76 5.73
CA ARG A 55 -4.74 -5.55 5.19
C ARG A 55 -5.36 -4.73 6.30
N ILE A 56 -4.89 -3.49 6.43
CA ILE A 56 -5.35 -2.53 7.43
C ILE A 56 -5.96 -1.34 6.69
N SER A 57 -7.26 -1.11 6.86
CA SER A 57 -7.93 0.07 6.32
C SER A 57 -8.11 1.12 7.41
N VAL A 58 -7.64 2.33 7.14
CA VAL A 58 -7.88 3.48 8.02
C VAL A 58 -9.19 4.14 7.61
N TYR A 59 -10.11 4.28 8.55
CA TYR A 59 -11.42 4.93 8.31
C TYR A 59 -11.78 5.94 9.39
N SER A 60 -10.88 6.18 10.31
CA SER A 60 -11.05 7.16 11.39
C SER A 60 -9.71 7.72 11.81
N ASP A 61 -9.68 8.96 12.27
CA ASP A 61 -8.51 9.59 12.89
C ASP A 61 -8.31 9.17 14.36
N ASN A 62 -9.19 8.37 14.89
CA ASN A 62 -9.09 7.87 16.26
C ASN A 62 -8.07 6.73 16.35
N LEU A 63 -7.04 6.93 17.17
CA LEU A 63 -5.95 5.97 17.31
C LEU A 63 -6.41 4.61 17.90
N ALA A 64 -7.36 4.63 18.82
CA ALA A 64 -7.90 3.40 19.40
C ALA A 64 -8.67 2.57 18.37
N ILE A 65 -9.42 3.23 17.48
CA ILE A 65 -10.11 2.57 16.37
C ILE A 65 -9.09 2.01 15.37
N PHE A 66 -8.07 2.77 15.05
CA PHE A 66 -6.98 2.28 14.19
C PHE A 66 -6.28 1.07 14.78
N TRP A 67 -5.95 1.11 16.08
CA TRP A 67 -5.31 -0.03 16.75
C TRP A 67 -6.16 -1.29 16.69
N LYS A 68 -7.46 -1.14 16.90
CA LYS A 68 -8.40 -2.27 16.77
C LYS A 68 -8.40 -2.83 15.36
N SER A 69 -8.36 -1.97 14.33
CA SER A 69 -8.26 -2.40 12.93
C SER A 69 -6.96 -3.16 12.67
N VAL A 70 -5.84 -2.73 13.27
CA VAL A 70 -4.56 -3.46 13.20
C VAL A 70 -4.68 -4.84 13.82
N GLN A 71 -5.22 -4.94 15.02
CA GLN A 71 -5.42 -6.22 15.71
C GLN A 71 -6.29 -7.19 14.90
N GLU A 72 -7.40 -6.70 14.35
CA GLU A 72 -8.29 -7.50 13.52
C GLU A 72 -7.62 -7.96 12.22
N ALA A 73 -6.87 -7.09 11.56
CA ALA A 73 -6.18 -7.43 10.32
C ALA A 73 -5.13 -8.53 10.53
N PHE A 74 -4.36 -8.47 11.60
CA PHE A 74 -3.40 -9.51 11.94
C PHE A 74 -4.10 -10.83 12.31
N PHE A 75 -5.20 -10.75 13.05
CA PHE A 75 -5.99 -11.94 13.37
C PHE A 75 -6.55 -12.63 12.12
N HIS A 76 -7.09 -11.87 11.17
CA HIS A 76 -7.56 -12.40 9.89
C HIS A 76 -6.45 -13.02 9.04
N ALA A 77 -5.22 -12.57 9.21
CA ALA A 77 -4.05 -13.15 8.58
C ALA A 77 -3.42 -14.29 9.38
N GLU A 78 -4.17 -14.83 10.36
CA GLU A 78 -3.76 -15.94 11.22
C GLU A 78 -2.61 -15.64 12.20
N TYR A 79 -2.41 -14.35 12.52
CA TYR A 79 -1.48 -13.91 13.56
C TYR A 79 -2.24 -13.48 14.82
N ASP A 80 -2.18 -14.27 15.88
CA ASP A 80 -2.98 -14.08 17.10
C ASP A 80 -2.25 -13.27 18.20
N PHE A 81 -0.98 -12.98 18.02
CA PHE A 81 -0.15 -12.37 19.09
C PHE A 81 -0.56 -10.93 19.46
N LEU A 82 -1.24 -10.19 18.56
CA LEU A 82 -1.72 -8.84 18.86
C LEU A 82 -3.11 -8.78 19.51
N ARG A 83 -3.81 -9.90 19.65
CA ARG A 83 -5.22 -9.93 20.07
C ARG A 83 -5.50 -9.18 21.37
N SER A 84 -4.61 -9.34 22.36
CA SER A 84 -4.71 -8.67 23.65
C SER A 84 -3.58 -7.66 23.90
N TYR A 85 -2.87 -7.29 22.84
CA TYR A 85 -1.74 -6.38 22.93
C TYR A 85 -2.24 -4.95 23.11
N PRO A 86 -1.77 -4.22 24.14
CA PRO A 86 -2.20 -2.84 24.34
C PRO A 86 -1.64 -1.92 23.25
N CYS A 87 -2.41 -0.91 22.87
CA CYS A 87 -1.91 0.13 21.97
C CYS A 87 -0.71 0.82 22.64
N PRO A 88 0.44 0.88 21.97
CA PRO A 88 1.57 1.64 22.50
C PRO A 88 1.22 3.11 22.67
N ASP A 89 1.58 3.69 23.80
CA ASP A 89 1.32 5.09 24.15
C ASP A 89 2.59 5.96 24.21
N ASP A 90 3.75 5.32 24.18
CA ASP A 90 5.05 5.99 24.20
C ASP A 90 6.08 5.32 23.27
N ALA A 91 7.26 5.91 23.18
CA ALA A 91 8.35 5.40 22.34
C ALA A 91 8.88 4.03 22.80
N ALA A 92 8.90 3.79 24.12
CA ALA A 92 9.34 2.51 24.67
C ALA A 92 8.36 1.40 24.32
N GLY A 93 7.05 1.65 24.45
CA GLY A 93 6.00 0.71 24.03
C GLY A 93 6.04 0.45 22.52
N GLY A 94 6.29 1.47 21.72
CA GLY A 94 6.47 1.34 20.27
C GLY A 94 7.69 0.49 19.90
N SER A 95 8.80 0.66 20.59
CA SER A 95 9.99 -0.17 20.39
C SER A 95 9.76 -1.63 20.76
N LEU A 96 9.07 -1.88 21.86
CA LEU A 96 8.69 -3.24 22.25
C LEU A 96 7.77 -3.90 21.23
N LEU A 97 6.76 -3.18 20.75
CA LEU A 97 5.87 -3.66 19.68
C LEU A 97 6.66 -3.99 18.42
N THR A 98 7.63 -3.16 18.04
CA THR A 98 8.49 -3.41 16.89
C THR A 98 9.26 -4.73 17.05
N ASP A 99 9.85 -4.97 18.23
CA ASP A 99 10.55 -6.22 18.52
C ASP A 99 9.63 -7.44 18.42
N ASP A 100 8.45 -7.34 18.99
CA ASP A 100 7.48 -8.44 19.01
C ASP A 100 6.94 -8.72 17.61
N LEU A 101 6.66 -7.68 16.81
CA LEU A 101 6.27 -7.82 15.40
C LEU A 101 7.37 -8.52 14.58
N CYS A 102 8.60 -8.05 14.68
CA CYS A 102 9.71 -8.63 13.95
C CYS A 102 9.94 -10.09 14.33
N HIS A 103 9.83 -10.40 15.62
CA HIS A 103 9.98 -11.77 16.12
C HIS A 103 8.85 -12.69 15.63
N ALA A 104 7.62 -12.19 15.61
CA ALA A 104 6.46 -12.98 15.16
C ALA A 104 6.43 -13.22 13.65
N LEU A 105 6.98 -12.30 12.86
CA LEU A 105 6.86 -12.31 11.39
C LEU A 105 8.11 -12.84 10.67
N VAL A 106 9.27 -12.90 11.34
CA VAL A 106 10.50 -13.39 10.71
C VAL A 106 10.36 -14.83 10.25
N GLY A 107 10.84 -15.13 9.05
CA GLY A 107 10.80 -16.48 8.51
C GLY A 107 11.05 -16.52 7.01
N GLU A 108 10.76 -17.65 6.40
CA GLU A 108 10.91 -17.86 4.96
C GLU A 108 9.67 -17.38 4.17
N ARG A 109 8.50 -17.37 4.83
CA ARG A 109 7.24 -16.95 4.21
C ARG A 109 7.22 -15.43 4.03
N PRO A 110 7.05 -14.90 2.82
CA PRO A 110 6.85 -13.49 2.62
C PRO A 110 5.61 -12.98 3.36
N CYS A 111 5.71 -11.81 3.98
CA CYS A 111 4.59 -11.17 4.65
C CYS A 111 4.47 -9.72 4.18
N TYR A 112 3.30 -9.36 3.70
CA TYR A 112 2.99 -8.00 3.27
C TYR A 112 1.98 -7.38 4.23
N ILE A 113 2.33 -6.22 4.77
CA ILE A 113 1.44 -5.43 5.64
C ILE A 113 1.03 -4.20 4.83
N PHE A 114 -0.25 -4.11 4.49
CA PHE A 114 -0.80 -3.01 3.71
C PHE A 114 -1.69 -2.12 4.58
N ILE A 115 -1.31 -0.83 4.68
CA ILE A 115 -2.11 0.21 5.34
C ILE A 115 -2.68 1.11 4.24
N ASP A 116 -4.00 1.09 4.10
CA ASP A 116 -4.72 1.92 3.12
C ASP A 116 -5.35 3.14 3.78
N ASP A 117 -5.52 4.22 3.00
CA ASP A 117 -6.10 5.49 3.44
C ASP A 117 -5.36 6.13 4.63
N PHE A 118 -4.05 6.00 4.65
CA PHE A 118 -3.20 6.44 5.75
C PHE A 118 -3.32 7.95 6.05
N HIS A 119 -3.66 8.77 5.06
CA HIS A 119 -3.86 10.21 5.23
C HIS A 119 -4.98 10.58 6.21
N LEU A 120 -5.86 9.63 6.56
CA LEU A 120 -6.91 9.86 7.57
C LEU A 120 -6.35 9.89 9.00
N LEU A 121 -5.15 9.36 9.24
CA LEU A 121 -4.47 9.46 10.53
C LEU A 121 -3.64 10.74 10.58
N THR A 122 -3.90 11.58 11.58
CA THR A 122 -3.19 12.85 11.77
C THR A 122 -2.19 12.80 12.93
N ASP A 123 -2.18 11.75 13.72
CA ASP A 123 -1.26 11.57 14.84
C ASP A 123 0.17 11.30 14.34
N ASN A 124 1.07 12.25 14.57
CA ASN A 124 2.46 12.18 14.12
C ASN A 124 3.27 11.03 14.72
N ARG A 125 2.80 10.42 15.78
CA ARG A 125 3.46 9.24 16.37
C ARG A 125 3.39 8.02 15.47
N VAL A 126 2.36 7.91 14.63
CA VAL A 126 2.19 6.77 13.72
C VAL A 126 3.21 6.77 12.59
N PRO A 127 3.43 7.86 11.83
CA PRO A 127 4.53 7.89 10.86
C PRO A 127 5.90 7.64 11.48
N ALA A 128 6.17 8.20 12.65
CA ALA A 128 7.41 7.98 13.37
C ALA A 128 7.61 6.51 13.75
N PHE A 129 6.56 5.85 14.23
CA PHE A 129 6.57 4.41 14.51
C PHE A 129 6.84 3.59 13.25
N LEU A 130 6.19 3.92 12.12
CA LEU A 130 6.41 3.20 10.87
C LEU A 130 7.85 3.31 10.38
N CYS A 131 8.50 4.45 10.55
CA CYS A 131 9.92 4.61 10.25
C CYS A 131 10.79 3.71 11.14
N THR A 132 10.53 3.67 12.44
CA THR A 132 11.23 2.79 13.39
C THR A 132 11.04 1.32 13.02
N LEU A 133 9.81 0.92 12.75
CA LEU A 133 9.48 -0.43 12.31
C LEU A 133 10.22 -0.81 11.02
N THR A 134 10.16 0.06 10.02
CA THR A 134 10.79 -0.17 8.70
C THR A 134 12.29 -0.44 8.83
N ASN A 135 12.98 0.29 9.70
CA ASN A 135 14.42 0.10 9.93
C ASN A 135 14.79 -1.25 10.54
N ARG A 136 13.83 -1.95 11.11
CA ARG A 136 14.04 -3.21 11.86
C ARG A 136 13.32 -4.40 11.25
N LEU A 137 12.53 -4.21 10.19
CA LEU A 137 11.79 -5.31 9.54
C LEU A 137 12.74 -6.41 9.03
N PRO A 138 12.38 -7.68 9.24
CA PRO A 138 13.04 -8.80 8.59
C PRO A 138 12.92 -8.72 7.07
N GLU A 139 13.83 -9.36 6.35
CA GLU A 139 13.87 -9.34 4.88
C GLU A 139 12.60 -9.90 4.22
N ASN A 140 11.89 -10.80 4.88
CA ASN A 140 10.66 -11.40 4.38
C ASN A 140 9.42 -10.52 4.63
N VAL A 141 9.53 -9.40 5.34
CA VAL A 141 8.39 -8.54 5.68
C VAL A 141 8.46 -7.23 4.93
N HIS A 142 7.37 -6.89 4.27
CA HIS A 142 7.23 -5.72 3.41
C HIS A 142 6.03 -4.89 3.84
N LEU A 143 6.26 -3.62 4.18
CA LEU A 143 5.23 -2.66 4.53
C LEU A 143 4.86 -1.84 3.30
N ILE A 144 3.55 -1.73 3.01
CA ILE A 144 3.01 -0.91 1.93
C ILE A 144 2.03 0.09 2.56
N VAL A 145 2.23 1.37 2.31
CA VAL A 145 1.37 2.42 2.83
C VAL A 145 0.83 3.26 1.68
N ALA A 146 -0.49 3.23 1.50
CA ALA A 146 -1.18 4.07 0.53
C ALA A 146 -1.75 5.31 1.22
N SER A 147 -1.49 6.47 0.64
CA SER A 147 -1.91 7.75 1.17
C SER A 147 -2.23 8.72 0.03
N ARG A 148 -3.08 9.70 0.31
CA ARG A 148 -3.31 10.81 -0.60
C ARG A 148 -2.16 11.81 -0.57
N ASP A 149 -1.56 11.99 0.59
CA ASP A 149 -0.51 12.98 0.83
C ASP A 149 0.79 12.31 1.29
N ARG A 150 1.90 12.97 1.02
CA ARG A 150 3.21 12.56 1.54
C ARG A 150 3.22 12.67 3.06
N PHE A 151 3.78 11.70 3.74
CA PHE A 151 3.80 11.63 5.20
C PHE A 151 5.19 11.37 5.79
N LEU A 152 6.17 10.98 4.97
CA LEU A 152 7.54 10.76 5.44
C LEU A 152 8.33 12.07 5.46
N PRO A 153 8.99 12.39 6.58
CA PRO A 153 9.95 13.49 6.62
C PRO A 153 11.13 13.25 5.67
N ALA A 154 11.68 14.33 5.10
CA ALA A 154 12.80 14.23 4.17
C ALA A 154 14.02 13.52 4.78
N GLU A 155 14.26 13.72 6.05
CA GLU A 155 15.35 13.06 6.80
C GLU A 155 15.18 11.55 6.86
N GLU A 156 13.95 11.08 7.04
CA GLU A 156 13.65 9.65 7.08
C GLU A 156 13.76 9.01 5.68
N ILE A 157 13.37 9.74 4.64
CA ILE A 157 13.56 9.29 3.25
C ILE A 157 15.05 9.05 2.97
N LEU A 158 15.91 9.98 3.38
CA LEU A 158 17.36 9.82 3.24
C LEU A 158 17.92 8.66 4.07
N ARG A 159 17.42 8.50 5.30
CA ARG A 159 17.86 7.42 6.19
C ARG A 159 17.45 6.05 5.68
N LEU A 160 16.25 5.90 5.13
CA LEU A 160 15.78 4.64 4.58
C LEU A 160 16.52 4.24 3.29
N GLY A 161 16.89 5.23 2.48
CA GLY A 161 17.66 4.99 1.25
C GLY A 161 17.02 3.92 0.34
N GLY A 162 17.78 2.91 -0.03
CA GLY A 162 17.31 1.81 -0.88
C GLY A 162 16.30 0.87 -0.27
N ARG A 163 15.97 1.02 1.00
CA ARG A 163 14.90 0.26 1.68
C ARG A 163 13.51 0.85 1.45
N LEU A 164 13.44 2.06 0.91
CA LEU A 164 12.21 2.75 0.54
C LEU A 164 12.00 2.69 -0.97
N TYR A 165 10.79 2.30 -1.36
CA TYR A 165 10.30 2.42 -2.73
C TYR A 165 9.08 3.35 -2.77
N THR A 166 8.99 4.21 -3.77
CA THR A 166 7.89 5.15 -3.92
C THR A 166 7.17 4.95 -5.24
N VAL A 167 5.85 4.84 -5.16
CA VAL A 167 4.95 4.82 -6.31
C VAL A 167 4.10 6.08 -6.23
N GLY A 168 4.14 6.89 -7.26
CA GLY A 168 3.42 8.15 -7.33
C GLY A 168 2.31 8.16 -8.37
N ALA A 169 1.68 9.32 -8.52
CA ALA A 169 0.60 9.53 -9.48
C ALA A 169 1.02 9.22 -10.92
N GLU A 170 2.26 9.55 -11.30
CA GLU A 170 2.76 9.31 -12.66
C GLU A 170 2.81 7.82 -13.02
N GLN A 171 3.18 6.96 -12.07
CA GLN A 171 3.20 5.53 -12.27
C GLN A 171 1.79 4.93 -12.35
N LEU A 172 0.86 5.46 -11.56
CA LEU A 172 -0.52 4.96 -11.52
C LEU A 172 -1.38 5.47 -12.67
N ARG A 173 -1.02 6.62 -13.25
CA ARG A 173 -1.75 7.25 -14.33
C ARG A 173 -1.78 6.35 -15.57
N LEU A 174 -2.96 6.22 -16.19
CA LEU A 174 -3.09 5.52 -17.46
C LEU A 174 -2.49 6.38 -18.60
N ASN A 175 -1.76 5.74 -19.50
CA ASN A 175 -1.33 6.35 -20.76
C ASN A 175 -2.38 6.13 -21.87
N HIS A 176 -2.13 6.68 -23.07
CA HIS A 176 -3.05 6.59 -24.19
C HIS A 176 -3.41 5.13 -24.53
N THR A 177 -2.43 4.27 -24.67
CA THR A 177 -2.63 2.86 -25.03
C THR A 177 -3.39 2.12 -23.92
N GLU A 178 -3.02 2.35 -22.68
CA GLU A 178 -3.67 1.73 -21.51
C GLU A 178 -5.14 2.15 -21.40
N LEU A 179 -5.44 3.42 -21.62
CA LEU A 179 -6.81 3.93 -21.59
C LEU A 179 -7.66 3.30 -22.69
N SER A 180 -7.11 3.17 -23.91
CA SER A 180 -7.79 2.52 -25.03
C SER A 180 -8.12 1.06 -24.72
N ILE A 181 -7.18 0.31 -24.16
CA ILE A 181 -7.38 -1.09 -23.75
C ILE A 181 -8.43 -1.17 -22.64
N TYR A 182 -8.36 -0.30 -21.66
CA TYR A 182 -9.32 -0.26 -20.57
C TYR A 182 -10.74 0.00 -21.07
N ALA A 183 -10.91 1.02 -21.92
CA ALA A 183 -12.19 1.35 -22.51
C ALA A 183 -12.77 0.18 -23.34
N HIS A 184 -11.93 -0.49 -24.13
CA HIS A 184 -12.34 -1.66 -24.91
C HIS A 184 -12.83 -2.79 -24.00
N ARG A 185 -12.14 -3.05 -22.89
CA ARG A 185 -12.56 -4.06 -21.90
C ARG A 185 -13.88 -3.72 -21.19
N CYS A 186 -14.16 -2.42 -21.06
CA CYS A 186 -15.44 -1.93 -20.53
C CYS A 186 -16.56 -1.95 -21.58
N GLY A 187 -16.28 -2.41 -22.81
CA GLY A 187 -17.25 -2.47 -23.90
C GLY A 187 -17.44 -1.15 -24.65
N THR A 188 -16.52 -0.21 -24.47
CA THR A 188 -16.53 1.11 -25.11
C THR A 188 -15.33 1.24 -26.03
N GLU A 189 -15.59 1.58 -27.29
CA GLU A 189 -14.52 1.95 -28.21
C GLU A 189 -14.37 3.46 -28.25
N LEU A 190 -13.15 3.93 -28.05
CA LEU A 190 -12.80 5.34 -28.09
C LEU A 190 -11.90 5.62 -29.30
N SER A 191 -12.17 6.72 -30.00
CA SER A 191 -11.24 7.25 -30.98
C SER A 191 -10.00 7.85 -30.31
N ASP A 192 -8.91 8.01 -31.04
CA ASP A 192 -7.69 8.64 -30.52
C ASP A 192 -7.96 10.02 -29.92
N ALA A 193 -8.80 10.82 -30.58
CA ALA A 193 -9.19 12.14 -30.11
C ALA A 193 -9.97 12.07 -28.77
N GLN A 194 -10.84 11.08 -28.61
CA GLN A 194 -11.58 10.86 -27.36
C GLN A 194 -10.65 10.42 -26.23
N VAL A 195 -9.70 9.54 -26.53
CA VAL A 195 -8.68 9.11 -25.55
C VAL A 195 -7.84 10.28 -25.09
N GLU A 196 -7.34 11.12 -26.00
CA GLU A 196 -6.58 12.32 -25.67
C GLU A 196 -7.38 13.30 -24.83
N SER A 197 -8.65 13.51 -25.17
CA SER A 197 -9.55 14.37 -24.40
C SER A 197 -9.77 13.86 -22.98
N LEU A 198 -9.97 12.55 -22.79
CA LEU A 198 -10.13 11.95 -21.48
C LEU A 198 -8.84 12.02 -20.66
N LEU A 199 -7.68 11.78 -21.26
CA LEU A 199 -6.40 11.92 -20.57
C LEU A 199 -6.15 13.35 -20.13
N TYR A 200 -6.51 14.33 -20.95
CA TYR A 200 -6.35 15.74 -20.63
C TYR A 200 -7.30 16.17 -19.49
N SER A 201 -8.56 15.77 -19.54
CA SER A 201 -9.58 16.17 -18.56
C SER A 201 -9.50 15.41 -17.24
N SER A 202 -9.10 14.14 -17.27
CA SER A 202 -8.99 13.25 -16.10
C SER A 202 -7.58 13.12 -15.53
N GLU A 203 -6.57 13.65 -16.25
CA GLU A 203 -5.16 13.42 -15.93
C GLU A 203 -4.78 11.92 -15.82
N GLY A 204 -5.46 11.05 -16.57
CA GLY A 204 -5.28 9.62 -16.48
C GLY A 204 -5.94 8.97 -15.24
N TRP A 205 -6.94 9.62 -14.69
CA TRP A 205 -7.64 9.17 -13.49
C TRP A 205 -8.41 7.86 -13.73
N PHE A 206 -8.10 6.86 -12.97
CA PHE A 206 -8.68 5.52 -13.09
C PHE A 206 -10.20 5.52 -12.88
N SER A 207 -10.69 6.28 -11.92
CA SER A 207 -12.11 6.36 -11.60
C SER A 207 -12.92 7.31 -12.49
N ALA A 208 -12.27 8.10 -13.36
CA ALA A 208 -12.93 8.99 -14.30
C ALA A 208 -13.23 8.30 -15.65
N VAL A 209 -12.76 7.08 -15.84
CA VAL A 209 -12.92 6.23 -17.01
C VAL A 209 -13.84 5.07 -16.68
#